data_8e2724494b20865cb710715a7ac809d2
#
_entry.id   8e2724494b20865cb710715a7ac809d2
#
_cell.length_a   1.000
_cell.length_b   1.000
_cell.length_c   1.000
_cell.angle_alpha   90.00
_cell.angle_beta   90.00
_cell.angle_gamma   90.00
#
_symmetry.space_group_name_H-M   'P 1'
#
loop_
_entity.id
_entity.type
_entity.pdbx_description
1 polymer ?
#
loop_
_entity_poly.entity_id
_entity_poly.type
_entity_poly.pdbx_seq_one_letter_code
_entity_poly.pdbx_strand_id
1 'polypeptide(L)'
;MNIVVNEELKAYIDPLTPEEYEALERSILTEGCRDALVLWGDVLVDGHNRYGICQKHGLPFQTVQNTRFKTLQDVHLWMIDQHLGRRSISDYLRGVLALRKKDIVDERRARSTASTPTTPTTADDPPFDVEDAPASTSTPASDEALPPPVPLNSREAIARAARLSSSQVVMIEKIQKQAAPELVAAVKSGVISINTAAAVASLPAEEQVSAANAGKDELKQAAKRVREAKRKPREAAPETEEGAEPAALDAVQQLQQRVAELTAENADLRRQVAELQAQLAH
;
A
#
# COMPACT_ATOMS: atom_id res chain seq x y z
N MET A 1 -0.13 36.09 -1.04
CA MET A 1 -0.71 34.89 -1.63
C MET A 1 -1.47 34.17 -0.52
N ASN A 2 -2.76 33.90 -0.71
CA ASN A 2 -3.57 33.25 0.33
C ASN A 2 -3.55 31.74 0.06
N ILE A 3 -2.81 30.98 0.87
CA ILE A 3 -2.71 29.53 0.71
C ILE A 3 -3.85 28.89 1.46
N VAL A 4 -4.63 28.05 0.76
CA VAL A 4 -5.77 27.30 1.30
C VAL A 4 -5.31 25.90 1.67
N VAL A 5 -5.49 25.53 2.94
CA VAL A 5 -5.26 24.15 3.39
C VAL A 5 -6.57 23.38 3.25
N ASN A 6 -6.59 22.36 2.41
CA ASN A 6 -7.73 21.47 2.25
C ASN A 6 -7.63 20.31 3.25
N GLU A 7 -8.59 20.19 4.16
CA GLU A 7 -8.61 19.14 5.19
C GLU A 7 -8.72 17.73 4.60
N GLU A 8 -9.37 17.58 3.43
CA GLU A 8 -9.43 16.29 2.75
C GLU A 8 -8.04 15.83 2.28
N LEU A 9 -7.22 16.75 1.75
CA LEU A 9 -5.83 16.46 1.36
C LEU A 9 -4.95 16.22 2.58
N LYS A 10 -5.15 16.98 3.65
CA LYS A 10 -4.42 16.81 4.91
C LYS A 10 -4.67 15.44 5.55
N ALA A 11 -5.85 14.86 5.38
CA ALA A 11 -6.19 13.54 5.89
C ALA A 11 -5.34 12.39 5.29
N TYR A 12 -4.66 12.62 4.15
CA TYR A 12 -3.70 11.67 3.57
C TYR A 12 -2.33 11.67 4.27
N ILE A 13 -2.07 12.67 5.10
CA ILE A 13 -0.76 12.87 5.72
C ILE A 13 -0.84 12.28 7.12
N ASP A 14 0.05 11.33 7.44
CA ASP A 14 0.19 10.89 8.81
C ASP A 14 0.68 12.07 9.67
N PRO A 15 0.01 12.35 10.78
CA PRO A 15 0.50 13.36 11.72
C PRO A 15 1.88 12.94 12.22
N LEU A 16 2.81 13.89 12.27
CA LEU A 16 4.11 13.67 12.88
C LEU A 16 3.95 13.38 14.38
N THR A 17 4.81 12.54 14.93
CA THR A 17 4.94 12.45 16.39
C THR A 17 5.43 13.77 16.96
N PRO A 18 5.18 14.05 18.25
CA PRO A 18 5.68 15.29 18.87
C PRO A 18 7.19 15.49 18.68
N GLU A 19 7.96 14.41 18.82
CA GLU A 19 9.42 14.45 18.68
C GLU A 19 9.85 14.74 17.21
N GLU A 20 9.16 14.13 16.24
CA GLU A 20 9.41 14.41 14.82
C GLU A 20 9.02 15.84 14.44
N TYR A 21 7.92 16.35 15.00
CA TYR A 21 7.52 17.73 14.79
C TYR A 21 8.53 18.72 15.38
N GLU A 22 8.99 18.51 16.61
CA GLU A 22 10.03 19.31 17.24
C GLU A 22 11.36 19.26 16.48
N ALA A 23 11.75 18.09 15.97
CA ALA A 23 12.96 17.94 15.17
C ALA A 23 12.86 18.73 13.86
N LEU A 24 11.71 18.64 13.17
CA LEU A 24 11.43 19.40 11.96
C LEU A 24 11.39 20.90 12.24
N GLU A 25 10.75 21.32 13.34
CA GLU A 25 10.67 22.72 13.76
C GLU A 25 12.06 23.29 14.02
N ARG A 26 12.91 22.59 14.78
CA ARG A 26 14.30 23.00 15.02
C ARG A 26 15.10 23.12 13.74
N SER A 27 14.96 22.18 12.81
CA SER A 27 15.65 22.23 11.51
C SER A 27 15.22 23.46 10.71
N ILE A 28 13.92 23.75 10.64
CA ILE A 28 13.40 24.92 9.89
C ILE A 28 13.80 26.23 10.56
N LEU A 29 13.86 26.28 11.89
CA LEU A 29 14.33 27.49 12.61
C LEU A 29 15.83 27.75 12.39
N THR A 30 16.63 26.70 12.26
CA THR A 30 18.07 26.83 12.11
C THR A 30 18.48 27.10 10.66
N GLU A 31 17.85 26.44 9.71
CA GLU A 31 18.30 26.39 8.32
C GLU A 31 17.32 27.07 7.34
N GLY A 32 16.14 27.47 7.81
CA GLY A 32 15.05 27.94 6.99
C GLY A 32 14.26 26.83 6.33
N CYS A 33 13.19 27.20 5.63
CA CYS A 33 12.39 26.28 4.83
C CYS A 33 13.07 26.03 3.47
N ARG A 34 13.89 24.98 3.40
CA ARG A 34 14.69 24.66 2.19
C ARG A 34 13.87 24.19 1.02
N ASP A 35 12.93 23.27 1.30
CA ASP A 35 12.10 22.67 0.27
C ASP A 35 10.87 23.53 0.02
N ALA A 36 10.61 23.87 -1.25
CA ALA A 36 9.43 24.60 -1.64
C ALA A 36 8.15 23.85 -1.33
N LEU A 37 7.09 24.59 -1.01
CA LEU A 37 5.74 24.05 -0.84
C LEU A 37 5.12 23.85 -2.21
N VAL A 38 4.45 22.71 -2.43
CA VAL A 38 3.78 22.45 -3.71
C VAL A 38 2.32 22.91 -3.64
N LEU A 39 1.93 23.72 -4.60
CA LEU A 39 0.59 24.29 -4.72
C LEU A 39 -0.09 23.82 -6.00
N TRP A 40 -1.41 23.74 -5.95
CA TRP A 40 -2.30 23.65 -7.09
C TRP A 40 -3.29 24.82 -7.03
N GLY A 41 -3.08 25.85 -7.85
CA GLY A 41 -3.73 27.14 -7.64
C GLY A 41 -3.39 27.71 -6.26
N ASP A 42 -4.41 27.91 -5.44
CA ASP A 42 -4.25 28.40 -4.06
C ASP A 42 -4.19 27.24 -3.04
N VAL A 43 -4.41 26.00 -3.46
CA VAL A 43 -4.49 24.85 -2.57
C VAL A 43 -3.11 24.28 -2.29
N LEU A 44 -2.79 24.08 -1.01
CA LEU A 44 -1.56 23.41 -0.57
C LEU A 44 -1.67 21.90 -0.80
N VAL A 45 -0.74 21.35 -1.59
CA VAL A 45 -0.69 19.93 -1.93
C VAL A 45 0.39 19.19 -1.14
N ASP A 46 1.60 19.76 -1.04
CA ASP A 46 2.68 19.18 -0.21
C ASP A 46 3.37 20.23 0.64
N GLY A 47 3.84 19.80 1.80
CA GLY A 47 4.54 20.63 2.77
C GLY A 47 3.67 21.20 3.88
N HIS A 48 2.53 20.58 4.23
CA HIS A 48 1.60 21.04 5.25
C HIS A 48 2.26 21.30 6.61
N ASN A 49 3.15 20.41 7.07
CA ASN A 49 3.87 20.59 8.33
C ASN A 49 4.86 21.76 8.25
N ARG A 50 5.59 21.89 7.14
CA ARG A 50 6.51 23.02 6.89
C ARG A 50 5.76 24.34 6.85
N TYR A 51 4.61 24.37 6.16
CA TYR A 51 3.76 25.54 6.08
C TYR A 51 3.27 25.99 7.47
N GLY A 52 2.78 25.04 8.29
CA GLY A 52 2.33 25.34 9.64
C GLY A 52 3.44 25.91 10.52
N ILE A 53 4.65 25.35 10.44
CA ILE A 53 5.82 25.83 11.20
C ILE A 53 6.23 27.22 10.70
N CYS A 54 6.33 27.44 9.39
CA CYS A 54 6.67 28.74 8.83
C CYS A 54 5.66 29.82 9.21
N GLN A 55 4.37 29.49 9.18
CA GLN A 55 3.33 30.42 9.66
C GLN A 55 3.45 30.76 11.15
N LYS A 56 3.67 29.73 11.98
CA LYS A 56 3.82 29.88 13.44
C LYS A 56 4.96 30.83 13.81
N HIS A 57 6.07 30.77 13.06
CA HIS A 57 7.28 31.52 13.36
C HIS A 57 7.53 32.72 12.42
N GLY A 58 6.60 33.01 11.50
CA GLY A 58 6.75 34.11 10.55
C GLY A 58 7.94 33.97 9.58
N LEU A 59 8.33 32.72 9.27
CA LEU A 59 9.47 32.43 8.41
C LEU A 59 9.10 32.48 6.93
N PRO A 60 10.01 32.95 6.06
CA PRO A 60 9.81 32.92 4.62
C PRO A 60 9.87 31.49 4.10
N PHE A 61 9.08 31.19 3.08
CA PHE A 61 9.07 29.94 2.35
C PHE A 61 8.90 30.16 0.87
N GLN A 62 9.36 29.20 0.07
CA GLN A 62 9.18 29.20 -1.38
C GLN A 62 7.99 28.32 -1.76
N THR A 63 7.35 28.64 -2.89
CA THR A 63 6.23 27.85 -3.42
C THR A 63 6.49 27.50 -4.87
N VAL A 64 6.05 26.30 -5.27
CA VAL A 64 6.09 25.82 -6.65
C VAL A 64 4.69 25.42 -7.07
N GLN A 65 4.21 25.99 -8.18
CA GLN A 65 2.94 25.61 -8.78
C GLN A 65 3.08 24.33 -9.59
N ASN A 66 2.22 23.35 -9.33
CA ASN A 66 2.14 22.16 -10.16
C ASN A 66 0.98 22.31 -11.17
N THR A 67 1.33 22.62 -12.40
CA THR A 67 0.39 22.84 -13.50
C THR A 67 -0.13 21.57 -14.13
N ARG A 68 0.43 20.39 -13.76
CA ARG A 68 0.03 19.09 -14.31
C ARG A 68 -1.32 18.60 -13.79
N PHE A 69 -1.79 19.11 -12.65
CA PHE A 69 -3.06 18.71 -12.06
C PHE A 69 -4.22 19.42 -12.76
N LYS A 70 -5.12 18.62 -13.35
CA LYS A 70 -6.36 19.11 -13.97
C LYS A 70 -7.57 18.95 -13.06
N THR A 71 -7.52 17.96 -12.17
CA THR A 71 -8.60 17.62 -11.25
C THR A 71 -8.08 17.33 -9.84
N LEU A 72 -8.97 17.42 -8.86
CA LEU A 72 -8.64 17.03 -7.49
C LEU A 72 -8.21 15.53 -7.40
N GLN A 73 -8.73 14.68 -8.27
CA GLN A 73 -8.31 13.27 -8.35
C GLN A 73 -6.85 13.15 -8.80
N ASP A 74 -6.34 14.01 -9.67
CA ASP A 74 -4.92 14.02 -10.05
C ASP A 74 -4.04 14.38 -8.85
N VAL A 75 -4.49 15.33 -8.04
CA VAL A 75 -3.81 15.72 -6.79
C VAL A 75 -3.76 14.53 -5.83
N HIS A 76 -4.90 13.85 -5.60
CA HIS A 76 -4.97 12.67 -4.74
C HIS A 76 -4.04 11.55 -5.20
N LEU A 77 -4.06 11.21 -6.49
CA LEU A 77 -3.20 10.18 -7.06
C LEU A 77 -1.71 10.52 -6.88
N TRP A 78 -1.35 11.77 -7.16
CA TRP A 78 0.02 12.23 -6.99
C TRP A 78 0.47 12.17 -5.53
N MET A 79 -0.37 12.65 -4.59
CA MET A 79 -0.08 12.57 -3.15
C MET A 79 0.11 11.13 -2.69
N ILE A 80 -0.78 10.23 -3.10
CA ILE A 80 -0.67 8.80 -2.77
C ILE A 80 0.66 8.24 -3.28
N ASP A 81 1.05 8.53 -4.52
CA ASP A 81 2.29 8.04 -5.11
C ASP A 81 3.52 8.59 -4.38
N GLN A 82 3.51 9.86 -4.00
CA GLN A 82 4.57 10.45 -3.16
C GLN A 82 4.68 9.74 -1.81
N HIS A 83 3.55 9.46 -1.15
CA HIS A 83 3.55 8.75 0.13
C HIS A 83 3.98 7.29 -0.01
N LEU A 84 3.51 6.56 -1.02
CA LEU A 84 3.93 5.18 -1.28
C LEU A 84 5.44 5.08 -1.59
N GLY A 85 6.03 6.14 -2.12
CA GLY A 85 7.49 6.25 -2.34
C GLY A 85 8.30 6.42 -1.06
N ARG A 86 7.72 6.95 0.01
CA ARG A 86 8.43 7.22 1.27
C ARG A 86 8.75 5.93 2.02
N ARG A 87 9.91 5.89 2.69
CA ARG A 87 10.32 4.72 3.50
C ARG A 87 9.69 4.70 4.89
N SER A 88 9.28 5.85 5.41
CA SER A 88 8.85 6.05 6.80
C SER A 88 7.37 5.74 7.06
N ILE A 89 6.57 5.42 6.05
CA ILE A 89 5.16 5.11 6.26
C ILE A 89 4.96 3.65 6.71
N SER A 90 3.98 3.46 7.62
CA SER A 90 3.63 2.14 8.12
C SER A 90 3.04 1.24 7.02
N ASP A 91 3.19 -0.08 7.15
CA ASP A 91 2.60 -1.05 6.23
C ASP A 91 1.08 -0.93 6.15
N TYR A 92 0.43 -0.63 7.27
CA TYR A 92 -1.00 -0.40 7.30
C TYR A 92 -1.41 0.80 6.44
N LEU A 93 -0.75 1.97 6.63
CA LEU A 93 -1.06 3.15 5.84
C LEU A 93 -0.74 2.93 4.36
N ARG A 94 0.37 2.25 4.05
CA ARG A 94 0.76 1.90 2.68
C ARG A 94 -0.34 1.09 1.98
N GLY A 95 -0.93 0.12 2.68
CA GLY A 95 -2.06 -0.67 2.14
C GLY A 95 -3.33 0.16 1.98
N VAL A 96 -3.66 1.02 2.96
CA VAL A 96 -4.82 1.94 2.87
C VAL A 96 -4.70 2.86 1.66
N LEU A 97 -3.53 3.47 1.45
CA LEU A 97 -3.27 4.36 0.31
C LEU A 97 -3.37 3.62 -1.04
N ALA A 98 -2.85 2.40 -1.12
CA ALA A 98 -2.95 1.60 -2.34
C ALA A 98 -4.39 1.20 -2.68
N LEU A 99 -5.21 0.85 -1.67
CA LEU A 99 -6.63 0.58 -1.85
C LEU A 99 -7.38 1.83 -2.32
N ARG A 100 -7.11 2.99 -1.70
CA ARG A 100 -7.71 4.26 -2.11
C ARG A 100 -7.30 4.67 -3.53
N LYS A 101 -6.03 4.42 -3.91
CA LYS A 101 -5.58 4.61 -5.30
C LYS A 101 -6.40 3.80 -6.28
N LYS A 102 -6.65 2.53 -5.95
CA LYS A 102 -7.51 1.65 -6.75
C LYS A 102 -8.90 2.27 -6.93
N ASP A 103 -9.55 2.68 -5.84
CA ASP A 103 -10.91 3.22 -5.89
C ASP A 103 -10.99 4.46 -6.78
N ILE A 104 -10.05 5.40 -6.68
CA ILE A 104 -9.97 6.60 -7.52
C ILE A 104 -9.77 6.23 -9.01
N VAL A 105 -8.91 5.25 -9.30
CA VAL A 105 -8.65 4.80 -10.67
C VAL A 105 -9.89 4.11 -11.26
N ASP A 106 -10.57 3.29 -10.48
CA ASP A 106 -11.80 2.60 -10.89
C ASP A 106 -12.94 3.59 -11.15
N GLU A 107 -13.13 4.59 -10.28
CA GLU A 107 -14.11 5.67 -10.49
C GLU A 107 -13.81 6.46 -11.77
N ARG A 108 -12.55 6.79 -12.00
CA ARG A 108 -12.13 7.52 -13.21
C ARG A 108 -12.45 6.72 -14.47
N ARG A 109 -12.18 5.43 -14.44
CA ARG A 109 -12.49 4.50 -15.53
C ARG A 109 -14.01 4.41 -15.78
N ALA A 110 -14.80 4.26 -14.72
CA ALA A 110 -16.25 4.21 -14.82
C ALA A 110 -16.84 5.49 -15.45
N ARG A 111 -16.31 6.68 -15.09
CA ARG A 111 -16.73 7.94 -15.70
C ARG A 111 -16.33 8.03 -17.17
N SER A 112 -15.14 7.59 -17.55
CA SER A 112 -14.68 7.62 -18.94
C SER A 112 -15.50 6.68 -19.83
N THR A 113 -15.93 5.51 -19.33
CA THR A 113 -16.78 4.59 -20.08
C THR A 113 -18.22 5.10 -20.20
N ALA A 114 -18.73 5.83 -19.20
CA ALA A 114 -20.06 6.43 -19.23
C ALA A 114 -20.17 7.64 -20.17
N SER A 115 -19.04 8.29 -20.50
CA SER A 115 -18.98 9.49 -21.34
C SER A 115 -18.65 9.20 -22.80
N THR A 116 -18.44 7.95 -23.22
CA THR A 116 -18.24 7.59 -24.62
C THR A 116 -19.62 7.37 -25.27
N PRO A 117 -20.10 8.28 -26.15
CA PRO A 117 -21.29 7.99 -26.93
C PRO A 117 -20.95 6.82 -27.86
N THR A 118 -21.77 5.78 -27.81
CA THR A 118 -21.70 4.65 -28.71
C THR A 118 -22.06 5.14 -30.12
N THR A 119 -21.08 5.56 -30.90
CA THR A 119 -21.24 5.69 -32.34
C THR A 119 -21.11 4.27 -32.90
N PRO A 120 -22.14 3.73 -33.58
CA PRO A 120 -21.98 2.46 -34.26
C PRO A 120 -21.01 2.67 -35.42
N THR A 121 -19.82 2.13 -35.32
CA THR A 121 -18.87 2.07 -36.43
C THR A 121 -19.38 1.06 -37.42
N THR A 122 -19.99 1.53 -38.49
CA THR A 122 -20.18 0.75 -39.72
C THR A 122 -18.80 0.41 -40.25
N ALA A 123 -18.56 -0.90 -40.34
CA ALA A 123 -17.43 -1.46 -41.02
C ALA A 123 -17.53 -1.10 -42.51
N ASP A 124 -16.58 -0.32 -42.99
CA ASP A 124 -16.02 -0.40 -44.37
C ASP A 124 -14.97 0.74 -44.52
N ASP A 125 -13.71 0.38 -44.47
CA ASP A 125 -12.65 1.08 -45.20
C ASP A 125 -11.34 0.27 -45.20
N PRO A 126 -10.63 0.22 -46.35
CA PRO A 126 -9.49 -0.68 -46.57
C PRO A 126 -8.16 -0.10 -46.01
N PRO A 127 -7.08 -0.90 -45.93
CA PRO A 127 -5.84 -0.54 -45.25
C PRO A 127 -5.03 0.49 -46.04
N PHE A 128 -4.58 1.51 -45.36
CA PHE A 128 -3.73 2.56 -45.92
C PHE A 128 -2.25 2.21 -45.74
N ASP A 129 -1.50 2.27 -46.84
CA ASP A 129 -0.07 2.07 -46.94
C ASP A 129 0.74 3.14 -46.21
N VAL A 130 1.79 2.72 -45.52
CA VAL A 130 2.76 3.57 -44.85
C VAL A 130 3.91 3.85 -45.83
N GLU A 131 4.04 5.07 -46.29
CA GLU A 131 5.30 5.52 -46.93
C GLU A 131 6.03 6.54 -46.02
N ASP A 132 7.32 6.33 -46.00
CA ASP A 132 8.40 7.05 -45.34
C ASP A 132 8.36 8.57 -45.46
N ALA A 133 8.68 9.26 -44.35
CA ALA A 133 9.35 10.57 -44.45
C ALA A 133 10.04 10.95 -43.10
N PRO A 134 11.18 11.66 -43.17
CA PRO A 134 12.22 11.66 -42.15
C PRO A 134 12.07 12.69 -41.05
N ALA A 135 12.80 12.42 -39.96
CA ALA A 135 12.98 13.26 -38.79
C ALA A 135 13.43 14.69 -39.10
N SER A 136 12.88 15.59 -38.36
CA SER A 136 13.51 16.73 -37.69
C SER A 136 12.45 17.76 -37.30
N THR A 137 12.27 18.02 -36.01
CA THR A 137 12.42 19.38 -35.46
C THR A 137 12.10 19.38 -33.96
N SER A 138 13.01 19.94 -33.22
CA SER A 138 12.90 20.38 -31.86
C SER A 138 11.57 21.07 -31.57
N THR A 139 10.75 20.46 -30.70
CA THR A 139 9.53 21.08 -30.20
C THR A 139 9.79 21.58 -28.78
N PRO A 140 9.33 22.81 -28.44
CA PRO A 140 9.48 23.37 -27.10
C PRO A 140 8.64 22.58 -26.09
N ALA A 141 9.08 22.61 -24.84
CA ALA A 141 8.48 21.93 -23.69
C ALA A 141 6.95 21.93 -23.72
N SER A 142 6.39 20.85 -24.19
CA SER A 142 4.95 20.59 -24.13
C SER A 142 4.57 20.32 -22.69
N ASP A 143 3.49 20.87 -22.29
CA ASP A 143 2.70 20.63 -21.08
C ASP A 143 2.49 19.11 -20.91
N GLU A 144 3.46 18.45 -20.28
CA GLU A 144 3.53 16.99 -20.22
C GLU A 144 2.48 16.50 -19.22
N ALA A 145 1.33 16.12 -19.75
CA ALA A 145 0.25 15.52 -18.99
C ALA A 145 0.79 14.36 -18.13
N LEU A 146 0.31 14.27 -16.90
CA LEU A 146 0.65 13.14 -16.03
C LEU A 146 0.40 11.81 -16.76
N PRO A 147 1.32 10.83 -16.68
CA PRO A 147 1.11 9.53 -17.29
C PRO A 147 -0.18 8.90 -16.74
N PRO A 148 -0.92 8.15 -17.57
CA PRO A 148 -2.15 7.52 -17.12
C PRO A 148 -1.85 6.59 -15.94
N PRO A 149 -2.68 6.60 -14.89
CA PRO A 149 -2.46 5.78 -13.72
C PRO A 149 -2.51 4.30 -14.09
N VAL A 150 -1.52 3.54 -13.60
CA VAL A 150 -1.47 2.09 -13.80
C VAL A 150 -2.70 1.44 -13.17
N PRO A 151 -3.49 0.64 -13.91
CA PRO A 151 -4.68 0.01 -13.37
C PRO A 151 -4.33 -1.01 -12.28
N LEU A 152 -4.96 -0.89 -11.12
CA LEU A 152 -4.78 -1.80 -9.97
C LEU A 152 -5.90 -2.85 -9.93
N ASN A 153 -6.05 -3.62 -11.01
CA ASN A 153 -7.18 -4.52 -11.23
C ASN A 153 -7.11 -5.83 -10.43
N SER A 154 -5.96 -6.15 -9.84
CA SER A 154 -5.80 -7.37 -9.06
C SER A 154 -5.22 -7.09 -7.68
N ARG A 155 -5.47 -8.01 -6.72
CA ARG A 155 -4.88 -7.92 -5.38
C ARG A 155 -3.35 -7.95 -5.41
N GLU A 156 -2.78 -8.67 -6.36
CA GLU A 156 -1.34 -8.74 -6.58
C GLU A 156 -0.78 -7.40 -7.07
N ALA A 157 -1.52 -6.69 -7.93
CA ALA A 157 -1.14 -5.35 -8.39
C ALA A 157 -1.18 -4.35 -7.23
N ILE A 158 -2.21 -4.39 -6.39
CA ILE A 158 -2.33 -3.55 -5.19
C ILE A 158 -1.21 -3.88 -4.20
N ALA A 159 -0.96 -5.16 -3.94
CA ALA A 159 0.09 -5.63 -3.04
C ALA A 159 1.48 -5.16 -3.51
N ARG A 160 1.75 -5.26 -4.81
CA ARG A 160 3.00 -4.77 -5.42
C ARG A 160 3.14 -3.26 -5.27
N ALA A 161 2.08 -2.49 -5.56
CA ALA A 161 2.09 -1.03 -5.41
C ALA A 161 2.33 -0.61 -3.95
N ALA A 162 1.73 -1.32 -2.99
CA ALA A 162 1.92 -1.11 -1.56
C ALA A 162 3.23 -1.71 -1.01
N ARG A 163 3.95 -2.54 -1.76
CA ARG A 163 5.09 -3.35 -1.28
C ARG A 163 4.70 -4.25 -0.10
N LEU A 164 3.52 -4.86 -0.20
CA LEU A 164 2.95 -5.76 0.80
C LEU A 164 2.65 -7.13 0.18
N SER A 165 2.34 -8.12 1.02
CA SER A 165 1.78 -9.38 0.54
C SER A 165 0.29 -9.25 0.23
N SER A 166 -0.23 -10.07 -0.69
CA SER A 166 -1.67 -10.10 -1.01
C SER A 166 -2.53 -10.42 0.21
N SER A 167 -2.03 -11.23 1.15
CA SER A 167 -2.71 -11.53 2.41
C SER A 167 -2.81 -10.31 3.33
N GLN A 168 -1.75 -9.48 3.40
CA GLN A 168 -1.80 -8.23 4.17
C GLN A 168 -2.80 -7.25 3.58
N VAL A 169 -2.90 -7.15 2.25
CA VAL A 169 -3.91 -6.30 1.58
C VAL A 169 -5.33 -6.72 1.98
N VAL A 170 -5.62 -8.03 1.96
CA VAL A 170 -6.93 -8.56 2.40
C VAL A 170 -7.23 -8.23 3.86
N MET A 171 -6.22 -8.34 4.73
CA MET A 171 -6.38 -7.99 6.16
C MET A 171 -6.64 -6.48 6.35
N ILE A 172 -5.94 -5.63 5.61
CA ILE A 172 -6.13 -4.17 5.67
C ILE A 172 -7.50 -3.79 5.14
N GLU A 173 -7.93 -4.38 4.02
CA GLU A 173 -9.29 -4.20 3.48
C GLU A 173 -10.37 -4.59 4.50
N LYS A 174 -10.17 -5.70 5.21
CA LYS A 174 -11.06 -6.14 6.28
C LYS A 174 -11.10 -5.14 7.45
N ILE A 175 -9.94 -4.65 7.89
CA ILE A 175 -9.86 -3.64 8.95
C ILE A 175 -10.62 -2.38 8.53
N GLN A 176 -10.41 -1.87 7.30
CA GLN A 176 -11.12 -0.70 6.80
C GLN A 176 -12.65 -0.86 6.81
N LYS A 177 -13.14 -2.06 6.51
CA LYS A 177 -14.58 -2.33 6.41
C LYS A 177 -15.26 -2.61 7.76
N GLN A 178 -14.54 -3.18 8.73
CA GLN A 178 -15.14 -3.78 9.93
C GLN A 178 -14.59 -3.27 11.25
N ALA A 179 -13.45 -2.55 11.24
CA ALA A 179 -12.82 -2.13 12.48
C ALA A 179 -13.43 -0.84 13.04
N ALA A 180 -13.59 -0.81 14.36
CA ALA A 180 -13.95 0.40 15.09
C ALA A 180 -12.81 1.45 15.01
N PRO A 181 -13.11 2.76 15.09
CA PRO A 181 -12.10 3.82 15.01
C PRO A 181 -10.94 3.68 15.99
N GLU A 182 -11.20 3.22 17.21
CA GLU A 182 -10.20 3.01 18.26
C GLU A 182 -9.22 1.88 17.87
N LEU A 183 -9.73 0.81 17.26
CA LEU A 183 -8.92 -0.29 16.76
C LEU A 183 -8.03 0.18 15.59
N VAL A 184 -8.58 1.00 14.69
CA VAL A 184 -7.81 1.62 13.60
C VAL A 184 -6.71 2.53 14.15
N ALA A 185 -6.99 3.33 15.19
CA ALA A 185 -6.00 4.18 15.85
C ALA A 185 -4.85 3.35 16.45
N ALA A 186 -5.17 2.21 17.11
CA ALA A 186 -4.17 1.30 17.67
C ALA A 186 -3.26 0.65 16.61
N VAL A 187 -3.77 0.40 15.39
CA VAL A 187 -2.96 -0.09 14.27
C VAL A 187 -2.09 1.02 13.69
N LYS A 188 -2.63 2.21 13.49
CA LYS A 188 -1.90 3.37 12.97
C LYS A 188 -0.73 3.75 13.87
N SER A 189 -0.93 3.73 15.19
CA SER A 189 0.12 3.99 16.18
C SER A 189 1.12 2.85 16.37
N GLY A 190 0.93 1.72 15.65
CA GLY A 190 1.84 0.56 15.76
C GLY A 190 1.73 -0.23 17.06
N VAL A 191 0.74 0.06 17.92
CA VAL A 191 0.50 -0.66 19.18
C VAL A 191 0.24 -2.14 18.93
N ILE A 192 -0.49 -2.45 17.83
CA ILE A 192 -0.80 -3.82 17.41
C ILE A 192 -0.48 -4.04 15.94
N SER A 193 -0.23 -5.31 15.58
CA SER A 193 0.03 -5.71 14.20
C SER A 193 -1.27 -5.78 13.37
N ILE A 194 -1.15 -5.63 12.05
CA ILE A 194 -2.24 -5.81 11.07
C ILE A 194 -2.97 -7.13 11.29
N ASN A 195 -2.22 -8.21 11.54
CA ASN A 195 -2.76 -9.56 11.80
C ASN A 195 -3.63 -9.62 13.06
N THR A 196 -3.21 -8.94 14.12
CA THR A 196 -3.98 -8.85 15.38
C THR A 196 -5.25 -8.05 15.16
N ALA A 197 -5.13 -6.89 14.53
CA ALA A 197 -6.27 -6.03 14.23
C ALA A 197 -7.29 -6.70 13.31
N ALA A 198 -6.86 -7.40 12.26
CA ALA A 198 -7.77 -8.13 11.36
C ALA A 198 -8.51 -9.28 12.05
N ALA A 199 -7.92 -9.88 13.10
CA ALA A 199 -8.60 -10.85 13.95
C ALA A 199 -9.66 -10.18 14.83
N VAL A 200 -9.29 -9.10 15.56
CA VAL A 200 -10.19 -8.35 16.43
C VAL A 200 -11.33 -7.68 15.64
N ALA A 201 -11.07 -7.20 14.43
CA ALA A 201 -12.09 -6.62 13.54
C ALA A 201 -13.23 -7.61 13.18
N SER A 202 -13.10 -8.90 13.50
CA SER A 202 -14.21 -9.87 13.35
C SER A 202 -15.16 -9.89 14.54
N LEU A 203 -14.86 -9.23 15.64
CA LEU A 203 -15.71 -9.12 16.81
C LEU A 203 -16.76 -8.03 16.62
N PRO A 204 -17.84 -8.04 17.40
CA PRO A 204 -18.79 -6.93 17.45
C PRO A 204 -18.08 -5.61 17.81
N ALA A 205 -18.60 -4.48 17.31
CA ALA A 205 -17.96 -3.17 17.50
C ALA A 205 -17.74 -2.81 18.98
N GLU A 206 -18.68 -3.16 19.85
CA GLU A 206 -18.59 -2.89 21.31
C GLU A 206 -17.39 -3.64 21.94
N GLU A 207 -17.16 -4.88 21.55
CA GLU A 207 -16.02 -5.66 22.04
C GLU A 207 -14.69 -5.13 21.50
N GLN A 208 -14.68 -4.63 20.25
CA GLN A 208 -13.50 -4.01 19.67
C GLN A 208 -13.10 -2.74 20.44
N VAL A 209 -14.08 -1.86 20.73
CA VAL A 209 -13.85 -0.63 21.48
C VAL A 209 -13.40 -0.94 22.90
N SER A 210 -14.07 -1.89 23.58
CA SER A 210 -13.69 -2.32 24.92
C SER A 210 -12.26 -2.84 24.98
N ALA A 211 -11.88 -3.71 24.04
CA ALA A 211 -10.53 -4.26 23.94
C ALA A 211 -9.48 -3.19 23.60
N ALA A 212 -9.84 -2.21 22.75
CA ALA A 212 -8.94 -1.12 22.39
C ALA A 212 -8.67 -0.19 23.57
N ASN A 213 -9.70 0.13 24.36
CA ASN A 213 -9.58 0.97 25.55
C ASN A 213 -8.84 0.26 26.71
N ALA A 214 -8.97 -1.06 26.82
CA ALA A 214 -8.23 -1.88 27.79
C ALA A 214 -6.74 -2.03 27.45
N GLY A 215 -6.33 -1.77 26.21
CA GLY A 215 -4.95 -1.66 25.79
C GLY A 215 -4.41 -2.87 25.01
N LYS A 216 -3.07 -2.85 24.79
CA LYS A 216 -2.37 -3.78 23.89
C LYS A 216 -2.55 -5.26 24.25
N ASP A 217 -2.56 -5.58 25.54
CA ASP A 217 -2.58 -6.98 25.97
C ASP A 217 -3.99 -7.57 25.84
N GLU A 218 -5.03 -6.80 26.13
CA GLU A 218 -6.40 -7.24 25.89
C GLU A 218 -6.68 -7.41 24.39
N LEU A 219 -6.19 -6.51 23.54
CA LEU A 219 -6.29 -6.66 22.08
C LEU A 219 -5.61 -7.95 21.58
N LYS A 220 -4.47 -8.34 22.17
CA LYS A 220 -3.82 -9.61 21.84
C LYS A 220 -4.63 -10.82 22.32
N GLN A 221 -5.20 -10.74 23.52
CA GLN A 221 -6.05 -11.80 24.08
C GLN A 221 -7.34 -11.95 23.27
N ALA A 222 -7.99 -10.85 22.90
CA ALA A 222 -9.16 -10.85 22.02
C ALA A 222 -8.83 -11.50 20.66
N ALA A 223 -7.70 -11.16 20.05
CA ALA A 223 -7.25 -11.78 18.81
C ALA A 223 -6.97 -13.28 18.97
N LYS A 224 -6.41 -13.70 20.12
CA LYS A 224 -6.18 -15.11 20.41
C LYS A 224 -7.50 -15.85 20.54
N ARG A 225 -8.47 -15.34 21.30
CA ARG A 225 -9.83 -15.90 21.43
C ARG A 225 -10.50 -16.10 20.06
N VAL A 226 -10.43 -15.08 19.17
CA VAL A 226 -11.00 -15.17 17.82
C VAL A 226 -10.33 -16.26 16.99
N ARG A 227 -8.99 -16.39 17.08
CA ARG A 227 -8.24 -17.42 16.33
C ARG A 227 -8.56 -18.80 16.85
N GLU A 228 -8.68 -18.99 18.15
CA GLU A 228 -9.06 -20.26 18.78
C GLU A 228 -10.49 -20.65 18.40
N ALA A 229 -11.44 -19.71 18.43
CA ALA A 229 -12.81 -19.95 18.01
C ALA A 229 -12.93 -20.31 16.51
N LYS A 230 -12.05 -19.76 15.65
CA LYS A 230 -11.99 -20.07 14.21
C LYS A 230 -11.18 -21.33 13.89
N ARG A 231 -10.34 -21.82 14.79
CA ARG A 231 -9.79 -23.17 14.66
C ARG A 231 -11.00 -24.10 14.74
N LYS A 232 -11.41 -24.66 13.59
CA LYS A 232 -12.28 -25.84 13.63
C LYS A 232 -11.76 -26.73 14.73
N PRO A 233 -12.61 -27.27 15.60
CA PRO A 233 -12.19 -28.36 16.47
C PRO A 233 -11.49 -29.32 15.51
N ARG A 234 -10.22 -29.54 15.71
CA ARG A 234 -9.59 -30.74 15.15
C ARG A 234 -10.48 -31.83 15.75
N GLU A 235 -11.35 -32.39 14.90
CA GLU A 235 -12.14 -33.55 15.30
C GLU A 235 -11.19 -34.37 16.15
N ALA A 236 -11.51 -34.45 17.44
CA ALA A 236 -10.80 -35.36 18.31
C ALA A 236 -10.85 -36.65 17.51
N ALA A 237 -9.68 -37.10 17.03
CA ALA A 237 -9.59 -38.35 16.36
C ALA A 237 -10.34 -39.28 17.29
N PRO A 238 -11.36 -40.03 16.83
CA PRO A 238 -12.04 -40.95 17.70
C PRO A 238 -10.91 -41.71 18.39
N GLU A 239 -11.00 -41.86 19.71
CA GLU A 239 -10.16 -42.77 20.43
C GLU A 239 -10.39 -44.13 19.79
N THR A 240 -9.66 -44.39 18.73
CA THR A 240 -9.63 -45.67 18.04
C THR A 240 -8.69 -46.51 18.84
N GLU A 241 -9.35 -47.45 19.47
CA GLU A 241 -8.77 -48.68 19.96
C GLU A 241 -7.52 -49.07 19.16
N GLU A 242 -6.55 -49.61 19.87
CA GLU A 242 -5.32 -50.24 19.39
C GLU A 242 -5.53 -50.94 18.03
N GLY A 243 -4.94 -50.40 16.96
CA GLY A 243 -4.94 -51.11 15.68
C GLY A 243 -4.62 -50.35 14.39
N ALA A 244 -4.23 -49.04 14.40
CA ALA A 244 -3.98 -48.30 13.16
C ALA A 244 -2.61 -47.57 13.14
N GLU A 245 -1.53 -48.25 13.50
CA GLU A 245 -0.18 -47.68 13.48
C GLU A 245 0.64 -47.82 12.19
N PRO A 246 0.34 -48.62 11.16
CA PRO A 246 1.28 -48.71 10.04
C PRO A 246 1.18 -47.57 9.06
N ALA A 247 0.01 -46.99 8.74
CA ALA A 247 -0.15 -46.03 7.66
C ALA A 247 0.38 -44.61 7.98
N ALA A 248 0.39 -44.20 9.25
CA ALA A 248 0.94 -42.88 9.64
C ALA A 248 2.47 -42.91 9.71
N LEU A 249 3.06 -44.01 10.09
CA LEU A 249 4.52 -44.24 10.09
C LEU A 249 5.07 -44.26 8.66
N ASP A 250 4.36 -44.89 7.72
CA ASP A 250 4.73 -44.92 6.31
C ASP A 250 4.69 -43.52 5.68
N ALA A 251 3.69 -42.73 5.98
CA ALA A 251 3.59 -41.34 5.49
C ALA A 251 4.73 -40.43 6.03
N VAL A 252 5.09 -40.58 7.28
CA VAL A 252 6.22 -39.85 7.89
C VAL A 252 7.56 -40.33 7.27
N GLN A 253 7.73 -41.59 7.04
CA GLN A 253 8.93 -42.14 6.37
C GLN A 253 9.04 -41.65 4.93
N GLN A 254 7.94 -41.62 4.16
CA GLN A 254 7.91 -41.10 2.81
C GLN A 254 8.27 -39.58 2.77
N LEU A 255 7.75 -38.80 3.69
CA LEU A 255 8.10 -37.36 3.78
C LEU A 255 9.57 -37.17 4.16
N GLN A 256 10.12 -37.97 5.07
CA GLN A 256 11.54 -37.93 5.43
C GLN A 256 12.44 -38.31 4.26
N GLN A 257 12.09 -39.33 3.49
CA GLN A 257 12.80 -39.69 2.25
C GLN A 257 12.77 -38.56 1.23
N ARG A 258 11.61 -37.93 1.02
CA ARG A 258 11.48 -36.81 0.08
C ARG A 258 12.28 -35.58 0.51
N VAL A 259 12.34 -35.30 1.81
CA VAL A 259 13.19 -34.22 2.36
C VAL A 259 14.67 -34.52 2.11
N ALA A 260 15.10 -35.76 2.34
CA ALA A 260 16.49 -36.18 2.10
C ALA A 260 16.87 -36.07 0.61
N GLU A 261 15.98 -36.50 -0.29
CA GLU A 261 16.15 -36.40 -1.75
C GLU A 261 16.29 -34.94 -2.21
N LEU A 262 15.35 -34.07 -1.80
CA LEU A 262 15.39 -32.64 -2.12
C LEU A 262 16.62 -31.93 -1.53
N THR A 263 17.11 -32.37 -0.38
CA THR A 263 18.32 -31.83 0.24
C THR A 263 19.58 -32.21 -0.58
N ALA A 264 19.63 -33.45 -1.07
CA ALA A 264 20.70 -33.90 -1.95
C ALA A 264 20.71 -33.18 -3.27
N GLU A 265 19.53 -33.02 -3.91
CA GLU A 265 19.36 -32.28 -5.16
C GLU A 265 19.79 -30.81 -5.01
N ASN A 266 19.41 -30.15 -3.91
CA ASN A 266 19.85 -28.79 -3.61
C ASN A 266 21.36 -28.68 -3.43
N ALA A 267 22.01 -29.69 -2.82
CA ALA A 267 23.45 -29.69 -2.67
C ALA A 267 24.17 -29.85 -4.03
N ASP A 268 23.61 -30.68 -4.91
CA ASP A 268 24.13 -30.88 -6.26
C ASP A 268 23.97 -29.63 -7.14
N LEU A 269 22.79 -29.02 -7.12
CA LEU A 269 22.54 -27.76 -7.83
C LEU A 269 23.47 -26.64 -7.34
N ARG A 270 23.72 -26.55 -6.05
CA ARG A 270 24.69 -25.57 -5.49
C ARG A 270 26.10 -25.81 -5.98
N ARG A 271 26.52 -27.07 -6.12
CA ARG A 271 27.84 -27.43 -6.70
C ARG A 271 27.92 -27.02 -8.17
N GLN A 272 26.89 -27.31 -8.97
CA GLN A 272 26.83 -26.91 -10.36
C GLN A 272 26.87 -25.40 -10.55
N VAL A 273 26.12 -24.65 -9.72
CA VAL A 273 26.18 -23.18 -9.75
C VAL A 273 27.56 -22.66 -9.42
N ALA A 274 28.24 -23.22 -8.40
CA ALA A 274 29.59 -22.82 -8.04
C ALA A 274 30.60 -23.14 -9.16
N GLU A 275 30.46 -24.28 -9.82
CA GLU A 275 31.30 -24.68 -10.94
C GLU A 275 31.10 -23.76 -12.16
N LEU A 276 29.85 -23.45 -12.52
CA LEU A 276 29.52 -22.52 -13.61
C LEU A 276 30.02 -21.10 -13.31
N GLN A 277 29.92 -20.64 -12.04
CA GLN A 277 30.47 -19.36 -11.62
C GLN A 277 32.01 -19.33 -11.72
N ALA A 278 32.67 -20.41 -11.41
CA ALA A 278 34.12 -20.51 -11.57
C ALA A 278 34.54 -20.48 -13.05
N GLN A 279 33.74 -21.10 -13.93
CA GLN A 279 33.99 -21.07 -15.39
C GLN A 279 33.75 -19.69 -16.00
N LEU A 280 32.83 -18.90 -15.46
CA LEU A 280 32.55 -17.53 -15.91
C LEU A 280 33.58 -16.50 -15.38
N ALA A 281 34.36 -16.86 -14.37
CA ALA A 281 35.38 -15.99 -13.77
C ALA A 281 36.76 -16.14 -14.44
N HIS A 282 36.91 -17.05 -15.41
CA HIS A 282 38.07 -17.27 -16.27
C HIS A 282 37.75 -16.79 -17.69
#